data_0dd52724970e4668969e8845d607b6f5
#
_entry.id   0dd52724970e4668969e8845d607b6f5
#
_cell.length_a   1.000
_cell.length_b   1.000
_cell.length_c   1.000
_cell.angle_alpha   90.00
_cell.angle_beta   90.00
_cell.angle_gamma   90.00
#
_symmetry.space_group_name_H-M   'P 1'
#
loop_
_entity.id
_entity.type
_entity.pdbx_description
1 polymer ?
#
loop_
_entity_poly.entity_id
_entity_poly.type
_entity_poly.pdbx_seq_one_letter_code
_entity_poly.pdbx_strand_id
1 'polypeptide(L)'
;MRSFMSPGKRIRSFRLKHGMTQRALGIAVGFPVKTADIRIAQYESGARTPKHDLLCILAQTLEVPVSALEIPYIKSRDELEQLLQALEDEYGLTVTITETRD
;
A
#
# COMPACT_ATOMS: atom_id res chain seq x y z
N MET A 1 -13.85 -7.18 10.62
CA MET A 1 -12.41 -7.50 10.71
C MET A 1 -11.74 -7.16 9.38
N ARG A 2 -10.63 -6.46 9.42
CA ARG A 2 -9.92 -6.08 8.19
C ARG A 2 -9.16 -7.27 7.63
N SER A 3 -9.32 -7.54 6.34
CA SER A 3 -8.54 -8.56 5.64
C SER A 3 -7.19 -8.03 5.14
N PHE A 4 -7.06 -6.71 4.98
CA PHE A 4 -5.85 -6.05 4.47
C PHE A 4 -5.49 -4.84 5.31
N MET A 5 -4.20 -4.50 5.31
CA MET A 5 -3.72 -3.26 5.92
C MET A 5 -4.19 -2.07 5.09
N SER A 6 -4.33 -0.89 5.75
CA SER A 6 -4.63 0.34 5.04
C SER A 6 -3.50 0.66 4.05
N PRO A 7 -3.80 0.88 2.77
CA PRO A 7 -2.77 1.11 1.76
C PRO A 7 -2.22 2.54 1.74
N GLY A 8 -2.74 3.44 2.57
CA GLY A 8 -2.45 4.87 2.49
C GLY A 8 -0.96 5.21 2.54
N LYS A 9 -0.24 4.65 3.50
CA LYS A 9 1.21 4.88 3.64
C LYS A 9 1.99 4.34 2.45
N ARG A 10 1.56 3.22 1.89
CA ARG A 10 2.18 2.61 0.72
C ARG A 10 1.98 3.49 -0.52
N ILE A 11 0.75 3.97 -0.71
CA ILE A 11 0.42 4.90 -1.80
C ILE A 11 1.33 6.13 -1.71
N ARG A 12 1.40 6.74 -0.53
CA ARG A 12 2.24 7.91 -0.31
C ARG A 12 3.71 7.62 -0.62
N SER A 13 4.25 6.52 -0.11
CA SER A 13 5.65 6.14 -0.32
C SER A 13 5.98 6.01 -1.80
N PHE A 14 5.15 5.30 -2.56
CA PHE A 14 5.37 5.14 -4.01
C PHE A 14 5.18 6.44 -4.77
N ARG A 15 4.19 7.25 -4.36
CA ARG A 15 3.99 8.57 -4.96
C ARG A 15 5.24 9.45 -4.84
N LEU A 16 5.81 9.51 -3.64
CA LEU A 16 7.02 10.30 -3.38
C LEU A 16 8.21 9.76 -4.17
N LYS A 17 8.36 8.46 -4.29
CA LYS A 17 9.40 7.84 -5.10
C LYS A 17 9.29 8.21 -6.58
N HIS A 18 8.08 8.42 -7.06
CA HIS A 18 7.82 8.87 -8.43
C HIS A 18 7.94 10.39 -8.59
N GLY A 19 8.22 11.13 -7.51
CA GLY A 19 8.30 12.58 -7.56
C GLY A 19 6.99 13.27 -7.86
N MET A 20 5.86 12.61 -7.60
CA MET A 20 4.53 13.15 -7.88
C MET A 20 3.94 13.88 -6.68
N THR A 21 3.22 14.99 -6.95
CA THR A 21 2.38 15.62 -5.95
C THR A 21 1.08 14.81 -5.78
N GLN A 22 0.37 15.03 -4.69
CA GLN A 22 -0.96 14.44 -4.51
C GLN A 22 -1.89 14.80 -5.67
N ARG A 23 -1.84 16.05 -6.10
CA ARG A 23 -2.65 16.53 -7.23
C ARG A 23 -2.29 15.79 -8.52
N ALA A 24 -1.01 15.66 -8.82
CA ALA A 24 -0.55 14.97 -10.03
C ALA A 24 -1.02 13.52 -10.05
N LEU A 25 -0.89 12.81 -8.93
CA LEU A 25 -1.38 11.45 -8.84
C LEU A 25 -2.89 11.37 -9.01
N GLY A 26 -3.63 12.26 -8.35
CA GLY A 26 -5.09 12.29 -8.45
C GLY A 26 -5.57 12.51 -9.87
N ILE A 27 -4.95 13.44 -10.59
CA ILE A 27 -5.27 13.69 -12.01
C ILE A 27 -4.93 12.47 -12.85
N ALA A 28 -3.77 11.86 -12.63
CA ALA A 28 -3.33 10.70 -13.40
C ALA A 28 -4.27 9.50 -13.26
N VAL A 29 -4.92 9.35 -12.12
CA VAL A 29 -5.89 8.26 -11.90
C VAL A 29 -7.33 8.63 -12.27
N GLY A 30 -7.54 9.84 -12.77
CA GLY A 30 -8.83 10.25 -13.34
C GLY A 30 -9.72 11.10 -12.44
N PHE A 31 -9.21 11.61 -11.32
CA PHE A 31 -10.00 12.51 -10.48
C PHE A 31 -10.07 13.91 -11.08
N PRO A 32 -11.18 14.64 -10.82
CA PRO A 32 -11.29 16.04 -11.25
C PRO A 32 -10.16 16.90 -10.66
N VAL A 33 -9.66 17.83 -11.45
CA VAL A 33 -8.53 18.70 -11.06
C VAL A 33 -8.80 19.43 -9.73
N LYS A 34 -10.03 19.87 -9.51
CA LYS A 34 -10.39 20.63 -8.31
C LYS A 34 -10.29 19.83 -7.00
N THR A 35 -10.45 18.50 -7.08
CA THR A 35 -10.52 17.65 -5.89
C THR A 35 -9.43 16.58 -5.85
N ALA A 36 -8.58 16.54 -6.86
CA ALA A 36 -7.58 15.47 -7.02
C ALA A 36 -6.65 15.35 -5.81
N ASP A 37 -6.11 16.46 -5.34
CA ASP A 37 -5.21 16.50 -4.18
C ASP A 37 -5.93 16.07 -2.89
N ILE A 38 -7.15 16.59 -2.69
CA ILE A 38 -7.95 16.27 -1.51
C ILE A 38 -8.29 14.78 -1.46
N ARG A 39 -8.67 14.21 -2.62
CA ARG A 39 -9.01 12.80 -2.72
C ARG A 39 -7.80 11.90 -2.39
N ILE A 40 -6.64 12.19 -2.96
CA ILE A 40 -5.43 11.42 -2.67
C ILE A 40 -5.03 11.60 -1.20
N ALA A 41 -5.09 12.81 -0.66
CA ALA A 41 -4.79 13.04 0.76
C ALA A 41 -5.68 12.19 1.68
N GLN A 42 -6.97 12.05 1.36
CA GLN A 42 -7.89 11.22 2.13
C GLN A 42 -7.51 9.74 2.09
N TYR A 43 -7.07 9.23 0.94
CA TYR A 43 -6.61 7.85 0.84
C TYR A 43 -5.29 7.65 1.58
N GLU A 44 -4.35 8.59 1.46
CA GLU A 44 -3.05 8.49 2.13
C GLU A 44 -3.16 8.57 3.64
N SER A 45 -4.07 9.37 4.16
CA SER A 45 -4.29 9.50 5.61
C SER A 45 -5.11 8.35 6.21
N GLY A 46 -5.79 7.56 5.38
CA GLY A 46 -6.69 6.52 5.84
C GLY A 46 -8.11 7.03 6.15
N ALA A 47 -8.40 8.32 5.90
CA ALA A 47 -9.76 8.86 6.05
C ALA A 47 -10.73 8.17 5.08
N ARG A 48 -10.23 7.72 3.93
CA ARG A 48 -10.96 6.88 2.99
C ARG A 48 -10.10 5.67 2.62
N THR A 49 -10.77 4.55 2.37
CA THR A 49 -10.11 3.33 1.88
C THR A 49 -10.44 3.16 0.40
N PRO A 50 -9.44 3.10 -0.49
CA PRO A 50 -9.71 2.88 -1.90
C PRO A 50 -10.25 1.48 -2.14
N LYS A 51 -11.22 1.37 -3.04
CA LYS A 51 -11.73 0.07 -3.48
C LYS A 51 -10.71 -0.59 -4.40
N HIS A 52 -10.87 -1.90 -4.60
CA HIS A 52 -9.92 -2.69 -5.39
C HIS A 52 -9.69 -2.10 -6.79
N ASP A 53 -10.73 -1.67 -7.47
CA ASP A 53 -10.61 -1.10 -8.82
C ASP A 53 -9.69 0.13 -8.82
N LEU A 54 -9.86 1.02 -7.84
CA LEU A 54 -9.00 2.19 -7.72
C LEU A 54 -7.58 1.80 -7.34
N LEU A 55 -7.40 0.79 -6.48
CA LEU A 55 -6.07 0.28 -6.14
C LEU A 55 -5.34 -0.24 -7.38
N CYS A 56 -6.04 -0.91 -8.29
CA CYS A 56 -5.45 -1.37 -9.54
C CYS A 56 -4.97 -0.20 -10.40
N ILE A 57 -5.77 0.87 -10.49
CA ILE A 57 -5.41 2.07 -11.25
C ILE A 57 -4.23 2.78 -10.61
N LEU A 58 -4.23 2.92 -9.27
CA LEU A 58 -3.13 3.52 -8.53
C LEU A 58 -1.84 2.72 -8.72
N ALA A 59 -1.91 1.40 -8.61
CA ALA A 59 -0.75 0.53 -8.79
C ALA A 59 -0.16 0.67 -10.20
N GLN A 60 -1.02 0.68 -11.21
CA GLN A 60 -0.59 0.85 -12.59
C GLN A 60 0.09 2.20 -12.80
N THR A 61 -0.50 3.28 -12.26
CA THR A 61 0.05 4.63 -12.35
C THR A 61 1.39 4.75 -11.64
N LEU A 62 1.52 4.09 -10.48
CA LEU A 62 2.74 4.09 -9.67
C LEU A 62 3.75 3.03 -10.13
N GLU A 63 3.42 2.26 -11.15
CA GLU A 63 4.29 1.23 -11.74
C GLU A 63 4.70 0.15 -10.73
N VAL A 64 3.74 -0.27 -9.92
CA VAL A 64 3.93 -1.36 -8.95
C VAL A 64 2.81 -2.38 -9.13
N PRO A 65 3.02 -3.64 -8.74
CA PRO A 65 1.92 -4.60 -8.73
C PRO A 65 0.89 -4.21 -7.65
N VAL A 66 -0.37 -4.54 -7.88
CA VAL A 66 -1.43 -4.23 -6.89
C VAL A 66 -1.14 -4.87 -5.54
N SER A 67 -0.45 -6.01 -5.52
CA SER A 67 -0.01 -6.67 -4.28
C SER A 67 0.94 -5.81 -3.44
N ALA A 68 1.57 -4.79 -4.01
CA ALA A 68 2.37 -3.84 -3.25
C ALA A 68 1.49 -2.88 -2.43
N LEU A 69 0.23 -2.72 -2.79
CA LEU A 69 -0.75 -1.86 -2.10
C LEU A 69 -1.74 -2.67 -1.25
N GLU A 70 -2.05 -3.89 -1.64
CA GLU A 70 -2.95 -4.79 -0.90
C GLU A 70 -2.11 -5.74 -0.03
N ILE A 71 -1.75 -5.27 1.16
CA ILE A 71 -0.95 -6.05 2.10
C ILE A 71 -1.90 -6.75 3.08
N PRO A 72 -1.84 -8.09 3.20
CA PRO A 72 -2.66 -8.80 4.18
C PRO A 72 -2.44 -8.29 5.59
N TYR A 73 -3.52 -8.15 6.35
CA TYR A 73 -3.44 -7.68 7.73
C TYR A 73 -2.90 -8.79 8.64
N ILE A 74 -1.77 -8.51 9.27
CA ILE A 74 -1.12 -9.42 10.22
C ILE A 74 -1.43 -8.94 11.64
N LYS A 75 -2.17 -9.76 12.40
CA LYS A 75 -2.72 -9.36 13.70
C LYS A 75 -1.72 -9.45 14.84
N SER A 76 -0.71 -10.31 14.73
CA SER A 76 0.21 -10.58 15.82
C SER A 76 1.57 -10.96 15.31
N ARG A 77 2.56 -10.88 16.21
CA ARG A 77 3.91 -11.35 15.91
C ARG A 77 3.93 -12.85 15.61
N ASP A 78 3.12 -13.62 16.33
CA ASP A 78 3.03 -15.06 16.12
C ASP A 78 2.55 -15.38 14.71
N GLU A 79 1.51 -14.70 14.25
CA GLU A 79 1.00 -14.85 12.87
C GLU A 79 2.07 -14.47 11.83
N LEU A 80 2.85 -13.41 12.09
CA LEU A 80 3.96 -13.02 11.24
C LEU A 80 5.04 -14.09 11.20
N GLU A 81 5.41 -14.65 12.35
CA GLU A 81 6.41 -15.72 12.43
C GLU A 81 5.98 -16.96 11.66
N GLN A 82 4.69 -17.32 11.74
CA GLN A 82 4.15 -18.45 10.98
C GLN A 82 4.21 -18.19 9.47
N LEU A 83 3.92 -16.98 9.03
CA LEU A 83 4.03 -16.59 7.62
C LEU A 83 5.48 -16.71 7.13
N LEU A 84 6.43 -16.20 7.93
CA LEU A 84 7.84 -16.26 7.58
C LEU A 84 8.35 -17.71 7.53
N GLN A 85 7.89 -18.54 8.47
CA GLN A 85 8.23 -19.97 8.47
C GLN A 85 7.70 -20.66 7.21
N ALA A 86 6.49 -20.36 6.81
CA ALA A 86 5.90 -20.91 5.60
C ALA A 86 6.70 -20.50 4.36
N LEU A 87 7.19 -19.26 4.31
CA LEU A 87 8.03 -18.80 3.20
C LEU A 87 9.36 -19.56 3.13
N GLU A 88 9.97 -19.87 4.27
CA GLU A 88 11.17 -20.69 4.32
C GLU A 88 10.90 -22.12 3.82
N ASP A 89 9.80 -22.72 4.32
CA ASP A 89 9.45 -24.10 4.01
C ASP A 89 9.06 -24.29 2.54
N GLU A 90 8.26 -23.34 2.01
CA GLU A 90 7.70 -23.46 0.65
C GLU A 90 8.66 -22.96 -0.44
N TYR A 91 9.45 -21.93 -0.15
CA TYR A 91 10.26 -21.26 -1.16
C TYR A 91 11.76 -21.29 -0.87
N GLY A 92 12.18 -21.88 0.24
CA GLY A 92 13.59 -21.91 0.62
C GLY A 92 14.20 -20.55 0.93
N LEU A 93 13.36 -19.59 1.32
CA LEU A 93 13.79 -18.22 1.64
C LEU A 93 14.12 -18.11 3.11
N THR A 94 15.25 -17.48 3.43
CA THR A 94 15.58 -17.12 4.81
C THR A 94 15.25 -15.64 5.02
N VAL A 95 14.36 -15.36 5.98
CA VAL A 95 13.93 -14.01 6.30
C VAL A 95 14.28 -13.69 7.74
N THR A 96 14.99 -12.60 7.97
CA THR A 96 15.35 -12.14 9.30
C THR A 96 14.53 -10.89 9.65
N ILE A 97 13.89 -10.92 10.83
CA ILE A 97 13.15 -9.78 11.35
C ILE A 97 14.09 -8.89 12.13
N THR A 98 14.17 -7.61 11.76
CA THR A 98 14.90 -6.61 12.51
C THR A 98 13.92 -5.50 12.88
N GLU A 99 13.73 -5.26 14.17
CA GLU A 99 12.85 -4.18 14.63
C GLU A 99 13.52 -2.83 14.43
N THR A 100 12.77 -1.92 13.79
CA THR A 100 13.21 -0.54 13.64
C THR A 100 12.70 0.28 14.82
N ARG A 101 13.59 0.98 15.49
CA ARG A 101 13.23 1.94 16.54
C ARG A 101 13.24 3.34 15.96
N ASP A 102 12.13 4.02 16.16
CA ASP A 102 12.01 5.44 15.79
C ASP A 102 12.53 6.34 16.91
#